data_d1e33533ff6f5cc5f56c8d27f945f1a9
#
_entry.id   d1e33533ff6f5cc5f56c8d27f945f1a9
#
_cell.length_a   1.000
_cell.length_b   1.000
_cell.length_c   1.000
_cell.angle_alpha   90.00
_cell.angle_beta   90.00
_cell.angle_gamma   90.00
#
_symmetry.space_group_name_H-M   'P 1'
#
loop_
_entity.id
_entity.type
_entity.pdbx_description
1 polymer ?
#
loop_
_entity_poly.entity_id
_entity_poly.type
_entity_poly.pdbx_seq_one_letter_code
_entity_poly.pdbx_strand_id
1 'polypeptide(L)'
;MCIRDRECDVTVTYNPTTNEITATGEGVVIPTELVVDHITVVGNGEDAWLNGKDWKVDAEANHMTETSEGSKVYQIKFESLDAYENYQFKFAANGSWADNWGLPEQGTAPLNEWFDLTYNGQNMIIDTDAAGYEDGYDIVLTLDLSNFNYATKQGAKGKVDIVTGAEPTTVAEPTTVEPTTVAEPTTVAEPTTVEPTTAA
;
A
#
# COMPACT_ATOMS: atom_id res chain seq x y z
N MET A 1 -5.24 20.05 29.35
CA MET A 1 -5.60 21.07 30.34
C MET A 1 -5.21 20.53 31.70
N CYS A 2 -4.04 20.94 32.24
CA CYS A 2 -3.64 20.56 33.60
C CYS A 2 -4.50 21.33 34.58
N ILE A 3 -5.30 20.64 35.37
CA ILE A 3 -5.99 21.22 36.53
C ILE A 3 -4.92 21.31 37.65
N ARG A 4 -4.54 22.51 37.99
CA ARG A 4 -3.42 22.85 38.91
C ARG A 4 -3.82 22.73 40.37
N ASP A 5 -4.38 21.65 40.85
CA ASP A 5 -4.79 21.55 42.23
C ASP A 5 -4.27 20.33 43.00
N ARG A 6 -3.32 19.56 42.42
CA ARG A 6 -2.61 18.49 43.15
C ARG A 6 -1.13 18.52 42.81
N GLU A 7 -0.32 18.51 43.83
CA GLU A 7 1.12 18.19 43.70
C GLU A 7 1.19 16.73 43.23
N CYS A 8 1.61 16.52 41.97
CA CYS A 8 1.86 15.18 41.44
C CYS A 8 3.35 14.98 41.44
N ASP A 9 3.83 14.01 42.20
CA ASP A 9 5.23 13.57 42.11
C ASP A 9 5.42 12.74 40.84
N VAL A 10 6.13 13.29 39.88
CA VAL A 10 6.51 12.61 38.63
C VAL A 10 7.98 12.32 38.68
N THR A 11 8.34 11.03 38.61
CA THR A 11 9.73 10.60 38.46
C THR A 11 10.02 10.39 36.99
N VAL A 12 11.00 11.12 36.44
CA VAL A 12 11.50 10.94 35.09
C VAL A 12 12.86 10.25 35.16
N THR A 13 12.97 9.12 34.49
CA THR A 13 14.22 8.33 34.43
C THR A 13 14.71 8.30 32.97
N TYR A 14 16.00 8.59 32.79
CA TYR A 14 16.68 8.47 31.51
C TYR A 14 17.66 7.30 31.55
N ASN A 15 17.57 6.39 30.60
CA ASN A 15 18.51 5.30 30.40
C ASN A 15 19.51 5.68 29.29
N PRO A 16 20.78 5.98 29.63
CA PRO A 16 21.76 6.42 28.62
C PRO A 16 22.21 5.31 27.68
N THR A 17 21.95 4.04 28.01
CA THR A 17 22.32 2.90 27.15
C THR A 17 21.30 2.66 26.07
N THR A 18 20.00 2.82 26.39
CA THR A 18 18.90 2.61 25.43
C THR A 18 18.36 3.92 24.87
N ASN A 19 18.83 5.05 25.38
CA ASN A 19 18.32 6.41 25.09
C ASN A 19 16.81 6.56 25.40
N GLU A 20 16.31 5.76 26.33
CA GLU A 20 14.90 5.71 26.71
C GLU A 20 14.63 6.67 27.87
N ILE A 21 13.52 7.40 27.78
CA ILE A 21 12.99 8.25 28.84
C ILE A 21 11.69 7.65 29.33
N THR A 22 11.61 7.36 30.63
CA THR A 22 10.38 6.89 31.27
C THR A 22 9.88 7.90 32.29
N ALA A 23 8.56 8.05 32.39
CA ALA A 23 7.92 8.87 33.39
C ALA A 23 6.95 8.01 34.21
N THR A 24 7.05 8.07 35.55
CA THR A 24 6.16 7.37 36.47
C THR A 24 5.64 8.34 37.53
N GLY A 25 4.40 8.16 37.95
CA GLY A 25 3.77 9.01 38.96
C GLY A 25 2.26 8.79 39.01
N GLU A 26 1.61 9.29 40.05
CA GLU A 26 0.15 9.22 40.12
C GLU A 26 -0.49 10.08 39.02
N GLY A 27 -1.32 9.47 38.19
CA GLY A 27 -2.00 10.14 37.05
C GLY A 27 -1.14 10.25 35.79
N VAL A 28 0.07 9.68 35.75
CA VAL A 28 0.85 9.55 34.50
C VAL A 28 0.27 8.40 33.68
N VAL A 29 -0.33 8.74 32.54
CA VAL A 29 -0.81 7.77 31.55
C VAL A 29 0.17 7.76 30.38
N ILE A 30 0.84 6.64 30.17
CA ILE A 30 1.66 6.44 28.97
C ILE A 30 0.70 5.96 27.85
N PRO A 31 0.55 6.71 26.75
CA PRO A 31 -0.28 6.27 25.65
C PRO A 31 0.21 4.91 25.11
N THR A 32 -0.70 3.97 24.95
CA THR A 32 -0.40 2.67 24.31
C THR A 32 -0.69 2.69 22.81
N GLU A 33 -1.39 3.71 22.35
CA GLU A 33 -1.74 3.90 20.96
C GLU A 33 -1.13 5.20 20.40
N LEU A 34 -0.66 5.12 19.18
CA LEU A 34 -0.27 6.28 18.39
C LEU A 34 -1.52 6.84 17.69
N VAL A 35 -1.74 8.13 17.78
CA VAL A 35 -2.72 8.82 16.95
C VAL A 35 -2.07 9.07 15.59
N VAL A 36 -2.63 8.46 14.57
CA VAL A 36 -2.16 8.57 13.19
C VAL A 36 -3.15 9.38 12.38
N ASP A 37 -2.72 10.55 11.89
CA ASP A 37 -3.46 11.33 10.91
C ASP A 37 -3.16 10.83 9.49
N HIS A 38 -1.89 10.55 9.21
CA HIS A 38 -1.43 9.97 7.95
C HIS A 38 -0.08 9.28 8.14
N ILE A 39 0.22 8.34 7.26
CA ILE A 39 1.55 7.72 7.11
C ILE A 39 2.13 8.15 5.78
N THR A 40 3.41 8.52 5.78
CA THR A 40 4.17 8.87 4.58
C THR A 40 5.30 7.87 4.37
N VAL A 41 5.49 7.38 3.15
CA VAL A 41 6.73 6.71 2.76
C VAL A 41 7.74 7.77 2.39
N VAL A 42 8.93 7.70 3.00
CA VAL A 42 9.99 8.70 2.84
C VAL A 42 11.28 7.99 2.44
N GLY A 43 11.99 8.51 1.47
CA GLY A 43 13.23 7.89 0.97
C GLY A 43 13.97 8.75 -0.03
N ASN A 44 14.89 8.15 -0.79
CA ASN A 44 15.83 8.87 -1.66
C ASN A 44 15.25 9.44 -2.96
N GLY A 45 14.00 9.13 -3.31
CA GLY A 45 13.31 9.77 -4.44
C GLY A 45 13.97 9.58 -5.81
N GLU A 46 14.79 8.54 -5.98
CA GLU A 46 15.49 8.24 -7.24
C GLU A 46 14.48 7.92 -8.36
N ASP A 47 14.70 8.45 -9.54
CA ASP A 47 13.86 8.27 -10.72
C ASP A 47 12.35 8.55 -10.43
N ALA A 48 11.47 7.60 -10.74
CA ALA A 48 10.04 7.65 -10.42
C ALA A 48 9.73 7.19 -8.99
N TRP A 49 10.69 6.63 -8.27
CA TRP A 49 10.56 6.20 -6.89
C TRP A 49 10.10 7.36 -5.99
N LEU A 50 9.15 7.09 -5.10
CA LEU A 50 8.59 8.09 -4.20
C LEU A 50 8.13 9.39 -4.89
N ASN A 51 7.63 9.27 -6.12
CA ASN A 51 7.19 10.43 -6.93
C ASN A 51 8.28 11.53 -7.02
N GLY A 52 9.56 11.14 -7.03
CA GLY A 52 10.71 12.03 -7.06
C GLY A 52 10.86 12.91 -5.82
N LYS A 53 10.31 12.51 -4.66
CA LYS A 53 10.38 13.28 -3.41
C LYS A 53 11.48 12.76 -2.49
N ASP A 54 12.63 13.38 -2.58
CA ASP A 54 13.80 13.04 -1.77
C ASP A 54 13.61 13.44 -0.30
N TRP A 55 13.51 12.46 0.60
CA TRP A 55 13.43 12.57 2.07
C TRP A 55 12.40 13.58 2.60
N LYS A 56 11.24 13.69 1.96
CA LYS A 56 10.15 14.60 2.35
C LYS A 56 9.09 13.90 3.20
N VAL A 57 9.10 14.14 4.52
CA VAL A 57 8.14 13.54 5.47
C VAL A 57 6.71 14.05 5.31
N ASP A 58 6.54 15.21 4.68
CA ASP A 58 5.27 15.89 4.42
C ASP A 58 4.81 15.77 2.94
N ALA A 59 5.38 14.83 2.18
CA ALA A 59 5.01 14.63 0.78
C ALA A 59 3.64 13.96 0.65
N GLU A 60 2.58 14.71 0.40
CA GLU A 60 1.21 14.18 0.22
C GLU A 60 1.11 13.09 -0.85
N ALA A 61 1.92 13.19 -1.93
CA ALA A 61 1.95 12.18 -2.98
C ALA A 61 2.41 10.79 -2.48
N ASN A 62 3.10 10.74 -1.34
CA ASN A 62 3.62 9.52 -0.74
C ASN A 62 2.83 9.10 0.51
N HIS A 63 1.65 9.69 0.74
CA HIS A 63 0.76 9.26 1.80
C HIS A 63 0.20 7.88 1.50
N MET A 64 0.28 7.00 2.49
CA MET A 64 -0.30 5.68 2.43
C MET A 64 -1.80 5.73 2.72
N THR A 65 -2.56 4.84 2.11
CA THR A 65 -3.99 4.68 2.37
C THR A 65 -4.22 3.52 3.34
N GLU A 66 -5.06 3.71 4.33
CA GLU A 66 -5.48 2.63 5.21
C GLU A 66 -6.31 1.61 4.41
N THR A 67 -5.98 0.32 4.51
CA THR A 67 -6.58 -0.74 3.69
C THR A 67 -8.06 -0.96 3.98
N SER A 68 -8.48 -0.68 5.21
CA SER A 68 -9.88 -0.58 5.63
C SER A 68 -9.95 0.27 6.90
N GLU A 69 -11.06 0.96 7.11
CA GLU A 69 -11.25 1.86 8.26
C GLU A 69 -10.94 1.16 9.59
N GLY A 70 -10.02 1.71 10.37
CA GLY A 70 -9.61 1.20 11.67
C GLY A 70 -8.71 -0.03 11.65
N SER A 71 -8.27 -0.51 10.48
CA SER A 71 -7.36 -1.67 10.37
C SER A 71 -5.96 -1.37 10.91
N LYS A 72 -5.55 -0.11 10.88
CA LYS A 72 -4.16 0.33 11.15
C LYS A 72 -3.12 -0.34 10.22
N VAL A 73 -3.58 -0.80 9.06
CA VAL A 73 -2.74 -1.35 7.99
C VAL A 73 -2.79 -0.40 6.81
N TYR A 74 -1.64 0.12 6.42
CA TYR A 74 -1.51 1.16 5.41
C TYR A 74 -0.77 0.63 4.20
N GLN A 75 -1.19 1.04 3.00
CA GLN A 75 -0.55 0.66 1.74
C GLN A 75 -0.35 1.84 0.81
N ILE A 76 0.71 1.74 -0.01
CA ILE A 76 0.93 2.59 -1.17
C ILE A 76 1.54 1.75 -2.28
N LYS A 77 1.24 2.11 -3.53
CA LYS A 77 1.76 1.47 -4.73
C LYS A 77 2.54 2.47 -5.56
N PHE A 78 3.70 2.07 -6.02
CA PHE A 78 4.50 2.77 -7.02
C PHE A 78 4.56 1.90 -8.26
N GLU A 79 4.26 2.47 -9.42
CA GLU A 79 4.05 1.72 -10.67
C GLU A 79 5.19 1.95 -11.65
N SER A 80 5.46 0.92 -12.47
CA SER A 80 6.37 0.96 -13.60
C SER A 80 7.78 1.44 -13.24
N LEU A 81 8.33 0.88 -12.16
CA LEU A 81 9.67 1.20 -11.69
C LEU A 81 10.73 0.41 -12.47
N ASP A 82 11.91 1.00 -12.61
CA ASP A 82 13.07 0.35 -13.20
C ASP A 82 13.80 -0.53 -12.17
N ALA A 83 14.53 -1.55 -12.62
CA ALA A 83 15.38 -2.34 -11.76
C ALA A 83 16.49 -1.45 -11.17
N TYR A 84 16.62 -1.46 -9.86
CA TYR A 84 17.56 -0.59 -9.16
C TYR A 84 18.06 -1.24 -7.86
N GLU A 85 19.33 -1.01 -7.53
CA GLU A 85 19.99 -1.61 -6.37
C GLU A 85 19.72 -0.93 -5.04
N ASN A 86 19.18 0.33 -5.04
CA ASN A 86 19.21 1.17 -3.86
C ASN A 86 17.99 2.09 -3.72
N TYR A 87 16.78 1.56 -3.82
CA TYR A 87 15.59 2.30 -3.42
C TYR A 87 15.51 2.36 -1.89
N GLN A 88 15.92 3.47 -1.30
CA GLN A 88 15.90 3.64 0.15
C GLN A 88 14.58 4.23 0.62
N PHE A 89 14.09 3.72 1.75
CA PHE A 89 12.87 4.26 2.36
C PHE A 89 12.75 3.99 3.85
N LYS A 90 11.79 4.68 4.48
CA LYS A 90 11.26 4.47 5.83
C LYS A 90 9.78 4.85 5.83
N PHE A 91 9.07 4.45 6.85
CA PHE A 91 7.73 4.93 7.14
C PHE A 91 7.80 6.02 8.21
N ALA A 92 7.04 7.10 8.05
CA ALA A 92 6.93 8.18 9.01
C ALA A 92 5.46 8.57 9.22
N ALA A 93 5.09 8.91 10.46
CA ALA A 93 3.74 9.33 10.79
C ALA A 93 3.65 10.86 10.91
N ASN A 94 2.48 11.40 10.56
CA ASN A 94 2.07 12.78 10.85
C ASN A 94 3.03 13.84 10.33
N GLY A 95 3.68 13.60 9.19
CA GLY A 95 4.60 14.54 8.55
C GLY A 95 5.84 14.89 9.38
N SER A 96 6.27 13.98 10.26
CA SER A 96 7.35 14.22 11.21
C SER A 96 8.25 13.00 11.37
N TRP A 97 9.53 13.23 11.68
CA TRP A 97 10.46 12.16 12.07
C TRP A 97 10.30 11.67 13.52
N ALA A 98 9.37 12.25 14.29
CA ALA A 98 9.16 11.88 15.68
C ALA A 98 8.71 10.41 15.83
N ASP A 99 7.84 9.98 14.92
CA ASP A 99 7.33 8.60 14.88
C ASP A 99 7.62 8.02 13.49
N ASN A 100 8.62 7.14 13.42
CA ASN A 100 9.05 6.51 12.19
C ASN A 100 9.47 5.06 12.41
N TRP A 101 9.48 4.27 11.33
CA TRP A 101 9.85 2.85 11.36
C TRP A 101 10.78 2.51 10.22
N GLY A 102 11.73 1.65 10.52
CA GLY A 102 12.70 1.09 9.58
C GLY A 102 13.25 -0.23 10.10
N LEU A 103 14.38 -0.67 9.58
CA LEU A 103 15.09 -1.84 10.09
C LEU A 103 15.93 -1.51 11.33
N PRO A 104 16.31 -2.49 12.18
CA PRO A 104 17.21 -2.27 13.31
C PRO A 104 18.58 -1.75 12.88
N GLU A 105 19.06 -2.17 11.71
CA GLU A 105 20.25 -1.70 11.03
C GLU A 105 19.91 -1.40 9.57
N GLN A 106 20.64 -0.48 8.93
CA GLN A 106 20.45 -0.22 7.50
C GLN A 106 20.76 -1.48 6.69
N GLY A 107 19.81 -1.87 5.84
CA GLY A 107 19.95 -3.10 5.06
C GLY A 107 18.80 -3.33 4.10
N THR A 108 18.93 -4.40 3.32
CA THR A 108 17.92 -4.79 2.33
C THR A 108 16.68 -5.36 3.02
N ALA A 109 15.52 -4.80 2.70
CA ALA A 109 14.24 -5.31 3.16
C ALA A 109 13.93 -6.64 2.44
N PRO A 110 13.37 -7.65 3.17
CA PRO A 110 12.86 -8.86 2.54
C PRO A 110 11.77 -8.53 1.52
N LEU A 111 11.79 -9.21 0.35
CA LEU A 111 10.79 -9.04 -0.70
C LEU A 111 9.72 -10.12 -0.59
N ASN A 112 8.47 -9.73 -0.83
CA ASN A 112 7.28 -10.60 -0.87
C ASN A 112 6.97 -11.35 0.46
N GLU A 113 7.56 -10.93 1.57
CA GLU A 113 7.32 -11.50 2.89
C GLU A 113 7.19 -10.42 3.98
N TRP A 114 6.57 -10.77 5.10
CA TRP A 114 6.44 -9.89 6.25
C TRP A 114 7.72 -9.87 7.08
N PHE A 115 8.12 -8.69 7.55
CA PHE A 115 9.25 -8.51 8.46
C PHE A 115 8.92 -7.55 9.60
N ASP A 116 9.61 -7.70 10.72
CA ASP A 116 9.45 -6.83 11.87
C ASP A 116 10.15 -5.49 11.64
N LEU A 117 9.49 -4.41 12.05
CA LEU A 117 10.02 -3.07 11.99
C LEU A 117 10.47 -2.58 13.37
N THR A 118 11.51 -1.78 13.37
CA THR A 118 12.01 -1.09 14.55
C THR A 118 11.54 0.35 14.56
N TYR A 119 10.95 0.78 15.67
CA TYR A 119 10.63 2.19 15.90
C TYR A 119 11.91 3.02 15.96
N ASN A 120 11.95 4.14 15.26
CA ASN A 120 13.16 4.95 14.99
C ASN A 120 14.31 4.14 14.38
N GLY A 121 13.99 3.07 13.65
CA GLY A 121 14.96 2.22 12.96
C GLY A 121 15.72 2.92 11.85
N GLN A 122 16.63 2.20 11.19
CA GLN A 122 17.45 2.68 10.09
C GLN A 122 16.73 2.53 8.74
N ASN A 123 17.33 3.09 7.67
CA ASN A 123 16.76 3.00 6.33
C ASN A 123 16.67 1.54 5.86
N MET A 124 15.58 1.26 5.16
CA MET A 124 15.37 0.03 4.40
C MET A 124 15.81 0.25 2.96
N ILE A 125 16.36 -0.78 2.35
CA ILE A 125 16.78 -0.77 0.94
C ILE A 125 15.98 -1.82 0.20
N ILE A 126 15.41 -1.47 -0.94
CA ILE A 126 14.88 -2.43 -1.91
C ILE A 126 15.93 -2.54 -3.01
N ASP A 127 16.43 -3.74 -3.21
CA ASP A 127 17.39 -4.08 -4.25
C ASP A 127 16.72 -5.07 -5.21
N THR A 128 16.11 -4.52 -6.25
CA THR A 128 15.39 -5.29 -7.24
C THR A 128 16.32 -5.83 -8.34
N ASP A 129 17.46 -5.16 -8.56
CA ASP A 129 18.48 -5.62 -9.51
C ASP A 129 19.12 -6.92 -9.02
N ALA A 130 19.62 -6.96 -7.77
CA ALA A 130 20.16 -8.20 -7.20
C ALA A 130 19.11 -9.32 -7.07
N ALA A 131 17.84 -8.99 -6.93
CA ALA A 131 16.74 -9.95 -6.91
C ALA A 131 16.34 -10.45 -8.31
N GLY A 132 16.90 -9.88 -9.38
CA GLY A 132 16.70 -10.31 -10.76
C GLY A 132 15.38 -9.84 -11.39
N TYR A 133 14.81 -8.76 -10.90
CA TYR A 133 13.66 -8.12 -11.55
C TYR A 133 14.11 -7.27 -12.72
N GLU A 134 13.32 -7.28 -13.79
CA GLU A 134 13.49 -6.41 -14.96
C GLU A 134 12.63 -5.15 -14.79
N ASP A 135 12.89 -4.11 -15.60
CA ASP A 135 12.13 -2.85 -15.58
C ASP A 135 10.62 -3.05 -15.80
N GLY A 136 9.83 -2.12 -15.27
CA GLY A 136 8.37 -2.09 -15.46
C GLY A 136 7.58 -2.91 -14.45
N TYR A 137 8.13 -3.21 -13.27
CA TYR A 137 7.39 -3.80 -12.15
C TYR A 137 6.77 -2.71 -11.26
N ASP A 138 5.84 -3.13 -10.42
CA ASP A 138 5.26 -2.28 -9.38
C ASP A 138 5.78 -2.69 -8.01
N ILE A 139 5.94 -1.73 -7.11
CA ILE A 139 6.21 -1.97 -5.69
C ILE A 139 4.99 -1.59 -4.87
N VAL A 140 4.50 -2.53 -4.06
CA VAL A 140 3.49 -2.27 -3.04
C VAL A 140 4.14 -2.32 -1.67
N LEU A 141 4.12 -1.20 -0.97
CA LEU A 141 4.60 -1.10 0.40
C LEU A 141 3.43 -1.22 1.37
N THR A 142 3.57 -2.05 2.38
CA THR A 142 2.59 -2.19 3.47
C THR A 142 3.25 -1.93 4.81
N LEU A 143 2.60 -1.10 5.63
CA LEU A 143 2.90 -0.89 7.04
C LEU A 143 1.74 -1.42 7.86
N ASP A 144 1.99 -2.35 8.78
CA ASP A 144 1.00 -2.88 9.72
C ASP A 144 1.32 -2.39 11.14
N LEU A 145 0.44 -1.55 11.66
CA LEU A 145 0.46 -1.04 13.04
C LEU A 145 -0.66 -1.63 13.90
N SER A 146 -1.38 -2.66 13.43
CA SER A 146 -2.51 -3.26 14.15
C SER A 146 -2.10 -3.82 15.52
N ASN A 147 -0.88 -4.30 15.64
CA ASN A 147 -0.29 -4.83 16.87
C ASN A 147 0.79 -3.90 17.48
N PHE A 148 0.94 -2.69 16.93
CA PHE A 148 1.93 -1.75 17.45
C PHE A 148 1.50 -1.19 18.81
N ASN A 149 2.36 -1.37 19.80
CA ASN A 149 2.19 -0.79 21.13
C ASN A 149 3.09 0.44 21.29
N TYR A 150 2.48 1.61 21.42
CA TYR A 150 3.22 2.87 21.48
C TYR A 150 4.07 3.00 22.77
N ALA A 151 3.64 2.39 23.88
CA ALA A 151 4.41 2.43 25.13
C ALA A 151 5.70 1.59 25.05
N THR A 152 5.64 0.42 24.39
CA THR A 152 6.81 -0.49 24.25
C THR A 152 7.58 -0.26 22.95
N LYS A 153 7.01 0.51 22.00
CA LYS A 153 7.56 0.77 20.66
C LYS A 153 7.78 -0.51 19.85
N GLN A 154 6.94 -1.53 20.05
CA GLN A 154 7.04 -2.84 19.41
C GLN A 154 5.76 -3.24 18.68
N GLY A 155 5.87 -4.21 17.77
CA GLY A 155 4.74 -4.84 17.08
C GLY A 155 4.43 -4.27 15.70
N ALA A 156 5.19 -3.29 15.20
CA ALA A 156 5.06 -2.82 13.82
C ALA A 156 5.67 -3.83 12.84
N LYS A 157 5.02 -4.03 11.69
CA LYS A 157 5.53 -4.89 10.61
C LYS A 157 5.52 -4.16 9.28
N GLY A 158 6.46 -4.53 8.42
CA GLY A 158 6.55 -4.07 7.05
C GLY A 158 6.40 -5.20 6.05
N LYS A 159 6.01 -4.87 4.84
CA LYS A 159 6.05 -5.76 3.69
C LYS A 159 6.38 -4.97 2.43
N VAL A 160 7.20 -5.56 1.58
CA VAL A 160 7.53 -5.07 0.25
C VAL A 160 7.10 -6.13 -0.75
N ASP A 161 6.01 -5.91 -1.46
CA ASP A 161 5.57 -6.80 -2.53
C ASP A 161 6.03 -6.26 -3.88
N ILE A 162 6.70 -7.09 -4.66
CA ILE A 162 7.02 -6.80 -6.06
C ILE A 162 5.95 -7.45 -6.93
N VAL A 163 5.25 -6.62 -7.69
CA VAL A 163 4.22 -7.06 -8.62
C VAL A 163 4.77 -6.87 -10.03
N THR A 164 5.24 -7.95 -10.60
CA THR A 164 5.58 -7.97 -12.03
C THR A 164 4.28 -7.91 -12.81
N GLY A 165 4.19 -7.01 -13.78
CA GLY A 165 2.99 -6.87 -14.60
C GLY A 165 2.55 -8.24 -15.10
N ALA A 166 1.33 -8.65 -14.81
CA ALA A 166 0.69 -9.62 -15.68
C ALA A 166 0.80 -9.02 -17.09
N GLU A 167 1.41 -9.75 -18.03
CA GLU A 167 1.33 -9.36 -19.43
C GLU A 167 -0.08 -8.83 -19.68
N PRO A 168 -0.24 -7.68 -20.37
CA PRO A 168 -1.56 -7.19 -20.66
C PRO A 168 -2.29 -8.38 -21.27
N THR A 169 -3.30 -8.87 -20.56
CA THR A 169 -4.16 -9.93 -21.09
C THR A 169 -4.59 -9.38 -22.43
N THR A 170 -4.00 -9.90 -23.51
CA THR A 170 -4.38 -9.53 -24.86
C THR A 170 -5.89 -9.71 -24.84
N VAL A 171 -6.60 -8.60 -24.82
CA VAL A 171 -8.04 -8.60 -25.03
C VAL A 171 -8.20 -9.41 -26.29
N ALA A 172 -8.73 -10.65 -26.14
CA ALA A 172 -8.95 -11.53 -27.28
C ALA A 172 -9.63 -10.66 -28.32
N GLU A 173 -8.94 -10.47 -29.44
CA GLU A 173 -9.45 -9.74 -30.57
C GLU A 173 -10.88 -10.23 -30.78
N PRO A 174 -11.89 -9.35 -30.85
CA PRO A 174 -13.27 -9.79 -30.97
C PRO A 174 -13.32 -10.71 -32.19
N THR A 175 -13.58 -12.00 -31.93
CA THR A 175 -13.73 -12.98 -32.97
C THR A 175 -14.82 -12.45 -33.88
N THR A 176 -14.44 -12.00 -35.08
CA THR A 176 -15.35 -11.55 -36.11
C THR A 176 -16.24 -12.75 -36.40
N VAL A 177 -17.42 -12.74 -35.81
CA VAL A 177 -18.44 -13.74 -36.12
C VAL A 177 -18.84 -13.44 -37.57
N GLU A 178 -18.39 -14.28 -38.49
CA GLU A 178 -18.78 -14.25 -39.86
C GLU A 178 -20.33 -14.27 -39.89
N PRO A 179 -21.01 -13.33 -40.58
CA PRO A 179 -22.48 -13.35 -40.59
C PRO A 179 -22.95 -14.64 -41.24
N THR A 180 -23.60 -15.48 -40.44
CA THR A 180 -24.28 -16.68 -40.91
C THR A 180 -25.28 -16.23 -41.96
N THR A 181 -25.08 -16.63 -43.24
CA THR A 181 -25.99 -16.41 -44.34
C THR A 181 -27.38 -16.87 -43.94
N VAL A 182 -28.28 -15.90 -43.80
CA VAL A 182 -29.71 -16.15 -43.60
C VAL A 182 -30.20 -16.89 -44.84
N ALA A 183 -30.71 -18.13 -44.64
CA ALA A 183 -31.35 -18.91 -45.71
C ALA A 183 -32.50 -18.10 -46.34
N GLU A 184 -32.48 -18.06 -47.66
CA GLU A 184 -33.47 -17.42 -48.51
C GLU A 184 -34.88 -17.89 -48.17
N PRO A 185 -35.91 -17.02 -48.07
CA PRO A 185 -37.25 -17.42 -47.71
C PRO A 185 -37.85 -18.23 -48.88
N THR A 186 -38.28 -19.46 -48.54
CA THR A 186 -38.97 -20.38 -49.43
C THR A 186 -40.24 -19.67 -49.96
N THR A 187 -40.38 -19.56 -51.29
CA THR A 187 -41.55 -19.02 -52.00
C THR A 187 -42.82 -19.75 -51.57
N VAL A 188 -43.74 -19.00 -51.02
CA VAL A 188 -45.11 -19.46 -50.70
C VAL A 188 -45.85 -19.70 -52.00
N ALA A 189 -46.40 -20.91 -52.19
CA ALA A 189 -47.21 -21.29 -53.31
C ALA A 189 -48.44 -20.39 -53.43
N GLU A 190 -48.71 -19.96 -54.66
CA GLU A 190 -49.84 -19.16 -55.09
C GLU A 190 -51.21 -19.82 -54.79
N PRO A 191 -52.23 -19.11 -54.31
CA PRO A 191 -53.52 -19.71 -53.97
C PRO A 191 -54.30 -19.99 -55.27
N THR A 192 -54.73 -21.22 -55.45
CA THR A 192 -55.54 -21.67 -56.57
C THR A 192 -56.94 -21.07 -56.44
N THR A 193 -57.29 -20.28 -57.47
CA THR A 193 -58.62 -19.67 -57.67
C THR A 193 -59.64 -20.77 -58.00
N VAL A 194 -60.64 -21.00 -57.17
CA VAL A 194 -61.78 -21.88 -57.45
C VAL A 194 -62.90 -21.02 -58.04
N GLU A 195 -63.25 -21.33 -59.29
CA GLU A 195 -64.33 -20.71 -59.97
C GLU A 195 -65.71 -21.18 -59.39
N PRO A 196 -66.72 -20.30 -59.24
CA PRO A 196 -68.03 -20.71 -58.74
C PRO A 196 -68.83 -21.33 -59.86
N THR A 197 -69.26 -22.57 -59.73
CA THR A 197 -70.16 -23.25 -60.59
C THR A 197 -71.56 -22.74 -60.34
N THR A 198 -72.16 -22.12 -61.37
CA THR A 198 -73.58 -21.70 -61.43
C THR A 198 -74.44 -22.96 -61.75
N ALA A 199 -75.37 -23.33 -60.86
CA ALA A 199 -76.40 -24.29 -61.15
C ALA A 199 -77.69 -23.60 -61.49
N ALA A 200 -78.37 -24.11 -62.56
CA ALA A 200 -79.64 -23.68 -63.06
C ALA A 200 -80.81 -24.13 -62.15
#